data_b3ca907aff469bc42b1c43371db285b0
#
_entry.id   b3ca907aff469bc42b1c43371db285b0
#
_cell.length_a   1.000
_cell.length_b   1.000
_cell.length_c   1.000
_cell.angle_alpha   90.00
_cell.angle_beta   90.00
_cell.angle_gamma   90.00
#
_symmetry.space_group_name_H-M   'P 1'
#
loop_
_entity.id
_entity.type
_entity.pdbx_description
1 polymer ?
#
loop_
_entity_poly.entity_id
_entity_poly.type
_entity_poly.pdbx_seq_one_letter_code
_entity_poly.pdbx_strand_id
1 'polypeptide(L)'
;EMTNLVKDIVSLIFSLGKKSIDCLVGHDFGSIVAAHATLIRPDIFKSVVLMSAPFDGVPTINYESHEDESIDIHKEMASLSKPRKHYQWYYSTDQANNDMMTSKQGLKNFLRAYYHVKSADWKNNVPFKLNGWKASELEKLPGYYVMDYGLNMAEQVNMEMPSEEEIKN
;
A
#
# COMPACT_ATOMS: atom_id res chain seq x y z
N GLU A 1 -5.54 -5.31 -12.66
CA GLU A 1 -4.26 -5.73 -13.26
C GLU A 1 -3.41 -4.51 -13.61
N MET A 2 -2.08 -4.65 -13.56
CA MET A 2 -1.13 -3.56 -13.84
C MET A 2 -1.34 -2.94 -15.22
N THR A 3 -1.58 -3.77 -16.24
CA THR A 3 -1.86 -3.32 -17.60
C THR A 3 -3.10 -2.42 -17.72
N ASN A 4 -4.12 -2.64 -16.90
CA ASN A 4 -5.30 -1.76 -16.87
C ASN A 4 -4.94 -0.37 -16.35
N LEU A 5 -4.14 -0.29 -15.27
CA LEU A 5 -3.68 0.99 -14.72
C LEU A 5 -2.83 1.76 -15.74
N VAL A 6 -1.95 1.07 -16.47
CA VAL A 6 -1.18 1.69 -17.57
C VAL A 6 -2.10 2.21 -18.67
N LYS A 7 -3.11 1.43 -19.06
CA LYS A 7 -4.11 1.83 -20.06
C LYS A 7 -4.88 3.08 -19.62
N ASP A 8 -5.24 3.18 -18.35
CA ASP A 8 -5.97 4.33 -17.81
C ASP A 8 -5.11 5.61 -17.89
N ILE A 9 -3.81 5.52 -17.55
CA ILE A 9 -2.88 6.66 -17.68
C ILE A 9 -2.73 7.07 -19.14
N VAL A 10 -2.55 6.12 -20.06
CA VAL A 10 -2.45 6.41 -21.50
C VAL A 10 -3.72 7.06 -22.02
N SER A 11 -4.90 6.57 -21.60
CA SER A 11 -6.18 7.14 -21.97
C SER A 11 -6.35 8.58 -21.46
N LEU A 12 -5.89 8.84 -20.23
CA LEU A 12 -5.88 10.19 -19.65
C LEU A 12 -5.03 11.16 -20.50
N ILE A 13 -3.81 10.75 -20.90
CA ILE A 13 -2.91 11.58 -21.71
C ILE A 13 -3.58 11.93 -23.05
N PHE A 14 -4.19 10.96 -23.71
CA PHE A 14 -4.89 11.21 -24.96
C PHE A 14 -6.14 12.08 -24.78
N SER A 15 -6.89 11.90 -23.70
CA SER A 15 -8.07 12.76 -23.39
C SER A 15 -7.67 14.21 -23.12
N LEU A 16 -6.44 14.46 -22.64
CA LEU A 16 -5.86 15.78 -22.51
C LEU A 16 -5.31 16.36 -23.82
N GLY A 17 -5.52 15.67 -24.95
CA GLY A 17 -5.07 16.09 -26.28
C GLY A 17 -3.55 15.97 -26.46
N LYS A 18 -2.85 15.20 -25.60
CA LYS A 18 -1.41 14.99 -25.69
C LYS A 18 -1.08 13.66 -26.36
N LYS A 19 0.02 13.63 -27.12
CA LYS A 19 0.54 12.39 -27.73
C LYS A 19 1.68 11.77 -26.91
N SER A 20 2.35 12.56 -26.10
CA SER A 20 3.42 12.17 -25.19
C SER A 20 3.55 13.17 -24.07
N ILE A 21 4.27 12.78 -23.01
CA ILE A 21 4.67 13.64 -21.89
C ILE A 21 6.16 13.48 -21.64
N ASP A 22 6.78 14.56 -21.15
CA ASP A 22 8.22 14.57 -20.91
C ASP A 22 8.60 13.77 -19.66
N CYS A 23 7.77 13.80 -18.61
CA CYS A 23 8.05 13.09 -17.39
C CYS A 23 6.76 12.57 -16.72
N LEU A 24 6.79 11.30 -16.30
CA LEU A 24 5.79 10.69 -15.45
C LEU A 24 6.35 10.55 -14.04
N VAL A 25 5.66 11.09 -13.05
CA VAL A 25 6.07 11.00 -11.65
C VAL A 25 5.12 10.07 -10.91
N GLY A 26 5.64 9.03 -10.28
CA GLY A 26 4.89 8.09 -9.45
C GLY A 26 5.36 8.14 -8.00
N HIS A 27 4.43 8.06 -7.06
CA HIS A 27 4.70 7.97 -5.64
C HIS A 27 4.05 6.73 -5.05
N ASP A 28 4.77 6.03 -4.16
CA ASP A 28 4.32 4.81 -3.49
C ASP A 28 3.93 3.72 -4.52
N PHE A 29 2.75 3.14 -4.47
CA PHE A 29 2.25 2.21 -5.49
C PHE A 29 2.23 2.83 -6.89
N GLY A 30 2.00 4.13 -6.99
CA GLY A 30 2.09 4.88 -8.24
C GLY A 30 3.48 4.87 -8.88
N SER A 31 4.57 4.66 -8.12
CA SER A 31 5.92 4.45 -8.66
C SER A 31 5.99 3.17 -9.50
N ILE A 32 5.42 2.08 -9.00
CA ILE A 32 5.35 0.79 -9.69
C ILE A 32 4.55 0.95 -10.99
N VAL A 33 3.41 1.63 -10.93
CA VAL A 33 2.58 1.90 -12.13
C VAL A 33 3.33 2.76 -13.14
N ALA A 34 4.00 3.83 -12.69
CA ALA A 34 4.76 4.72 -13.54
C ALA A 34 5.94 4.00 -14.24
N ALA A 35 6.64 3.13 -13.52
CA ALA A 35 7.71 2.31 -14.09
C ALA A 35 7.17 1.39 -15.20
N HIS A 36 6.10 0.66 -14.94
CA HIS A 36 5.48 -0.21 -15.95
C HIS A 36 4.95 0.59 -17.15
N ALA A 37 4.33 1.75 -16.93
CA ALA A 37 3.84 2.61 -17.99
C ALA A 37 4.99 3.04 -18.93
N THR A 38 6.11 3.46 -18.34
CA THR A 38 7.30 3.89 -19.12
C THR A 38 7.94 2.73 -19.88
N LEU A 39 7.99 1.54 -19.30
CA LEU A 39 8.51 0.35 -19.98
C LEU A 39 7.60 -0.10 -21.14
N ILE A 40 6.29 -0.08 -20.95
CA ILE A 40 5.32 -0.54 -21.96
C ILE A 40 5.15 0.50 -23.08
N ARG A 41 5.20 1.79 -22.75
CA ARG A 41 4.95 2.88 -23.70
C ARG A 41 6.05 3.96 -23.64
N PRO A 42 7.31 3.62 -23.99
CA PRO A 42 8.42 4.58 -24.03
C PRO A 42 8.22 5.64 -25.12
N ASP A 43 7.33 5.39 -26.04
CA ASP A 43 6.90 6.36 -27.07
C ASP A 43 6.09 7.52 -26.47
N ILE A 44 5.33 7.26 -25.40
CA ILE A 44 4.50 8.26 -24.72
C ILE A 44 5.26 8.90 -23.53
N PHE A 45 5.92 8.11 -22.71
CA PHE A 45 6.57 8.54 -21.48
C PHE A 45 8.09 8.66 -21.71
N LYS A 46 8.61 9.90 -21.77
CA LYS A 46 10.03 10.16 -22.14
C LYS A 46 10.98 9.98 -20.96
N SER A 47 10.50 10.23 -19.74
CA SER A 47 11.24 9.98 -18.50
C SER A 47 10.30 9.62 -17.36
N VAL A 48 10.86 9.09 -16.27
CA VAL A 48 10.10 8.70 -15.08
C VAL A 48 10.84 9.10 -13.82
N VAL A 49 10.09 9.55 -12.82
CA VAL A 49 10.56 9.74 -11.44
C VAL A 49 9.79 8.80 -10.53
N LEU A 50 10.51 7.98 -9.77
CA LEU A 50 9.96 7.03 -8.82
C LEU A 50 10.23 7.52 -7.39
N MET A 51 9.17 7.70 -6.61
CA MET A 51 9.23 8.23 -5.26
C MET A 51 8.74 7.19 -4.25
N SER A 52 9.52 6.97 -3.21
CA SER A 52 9.21 6.12 -2.02
C SER A 52 9.13 4.61 -2.26
N ALA A 53 8.89 4.15 -3.48
CA ALA A 53 8.91 2.73 -3.82
C ALA A 53 9.81 2.50 -5.03
N PRO A 54 10.94 1.77 -4.89
CA PRO A 54 11.78 1.40 -6.01
C PRO A 54 11.04 0.43 -6.93
N PHE A 55 11.51 0.34 -8.17
CA PHE A 55 11.02 -0.64 -9.12
C PHE A 55 11.96 -1.85 -9.15
N ASP A 56 11.46 -3.01 -8.74
CA ASP A 56 12.24 -4.25 -8.63
C ASP A 56 12.38 -5.01 -9.97
N GLY A 57 11.91 -4.42 -11.06
CA GLY A 57 11.89 -5.05 -12.38
C GLY A 57 10.52 -5.62 -12.75
N VAL A 58 10.46 -6.20 -13.96
CA VAL A 58 9.27 -6.94 -14.39
C VAL A 58 9.29 -8.33 -13.79
N PRO A 59 8.12 -8.93 -13.50
CA PRO A 59 8.06 -10.30 -13.04
C PRO A 59 8.76 -11.25 -14.01
N THR A 60 9.61 -12.12 -13.49
CA THR A 60 10.23 -13.18 -14.29
C THR A 60 9.17 -14.22 -14.66
N ILE A 61 9.19 -14.65 -15.92
CA ILE A 61 8.34 -15.77 -16.34
C ILE A 61 9.11 -17.05 -16.02
N ASN A 62 8.69 -17.74 -14.96
CA ASN A 62 9.23 -19.05 -14.64
C ASN A 62 8.57 -20.10 -15.54
N TYR A 63 9.31 -20.62 -16.51
CA TYR A 63 8.86 -21.69 -17.39
C TYR A 63 8.89 -23.08 -16.71
N GLU A 64 9.63 -23.20 -15.61
CA GLU A 64 9.68 -24.41 -14.82
C GLU A 64 8.68 -24.26 -13.67
N SER A 65 7.66 -25.10 -13.65
CA SER A 65 6.71 -25.25 -12.56
C SER A 65 7.38 -26.03 -11.40
N HIS A 66 8.43 -25.45 -10.81
CA HIS A 66 8.74 -25.82 -9.46
C HIS A 66 7.63 -25.22 -8.60
N GLU A 67 6.87 -26.07 -7.93
CA GLU A 67 6.05 -25.65 -6.80
C GLU A 67 7.03 -24.97 -5.85
N ASP A 68 7.12 -23.65 -6.02
CA ASP A 68 7.89 -22.83 -5.10
C ASP A 68 7.16 -23.00 -3.77
N GLU A 69 7.80 -23.65 -2.79
CA GLU A 69 7.37 -23.65 -1.40
C GLU A 69 7.51 -22.21 -0.87
N SER A 70 6.94 -21.27 -1.59
CA SER A 70 6.91 -19.89 -1.18
C SER A 70 6.10 -19.82 0.12
N ILE A 71 6.78 -19.48 1.17
CA ILE A 71 6.20 -19.29 2.48
C ILE A 71 5.01 -18.33 2.33
N ASP A 72 3.82 -18.82 2.60
CA ASP A 72 2.60 -17.99 2.60
C ASP A 72 2.65 -17.08 3.83
N ILE A 73 3.19 -15.90 3.65
CA ILE A 73 3.37 -14.90 4.71
C ILE A 73 2.05 -14.57 5.42
N HIS A 74 0.90 -14.69 4.74
CA HIS A 74 -0.41 -14.42 5.34
C HIS A 74 -0.80 -15.52 6.33
N LYS A 75 -0.51 -16.79 6.00
CA LYS A 75 -0.70 -17.91 6.93
C LYS A 75 0.24 -17.83 8.12
N GLU A 76 1.51 -17.47 7.88
CA GLU A 76 2.46 -17.27 8.98
C GLU A 76 2.01 -16.18 9.93
N MET A 77 1.60 -15.01 9.42
CA MET A 77 1.09 -13.91 10.24
C MET A 77 -0.18 -14.28 11.00
N ALA A 78 -1.08 -15.04 10.39
CA ALA A 78 -2.29 -15.53 11.04
C ALA A 78 -2.00 -16.57 12.15
N SER A 79 -0.85 -17.25 12.09
CA SER A 79 -0.41 -18.28 13.05
C SER A 79 0.42 -17.71 14.21
N LEU A 80 0.71 -16.41 14.22
CA LEU A 80 1.42 -15.78 15.34
C LEU A 80 0.64 -15.94 16.66
N SER A 81 1.32 -15.85 17.78
CA SER A 81 0.70 -15.88 19.12
C SER A 81 -0.39 -14.80 19.28
N LYS A 82 -0.19 -13.64 18.65
CA LYS A 82 -1.20 -12.64 18.37
C LYS A 82 -1.43 -12.59 16.87
N PRO A 83 -2.51 -13.20 16.34
CA PRO A 83 -2.75 -13.30 14.91
C PRO A 83 -2.81 -11.92 14.22
N ARG A 84 -2.13 -11.81 13.09
CA ARG A 84 -1.99 -10.56 12.31
C ARG A 84 -2.38 -10.76 10.85
N LYS A 85 -2.68 -9.66 10.18
CA LYS A 85 -2.90 -9.61 8.73
C LYS A 85 -2.26 -8.36 8.13
N HIS A 86 -1.71 -8.48 6.93
CA HIS A 86 -1.14 -7.34 6.21
C HIS A 86 -2.25 -6.44 5.64
N TYR A 87 -2.08 -5.11 5.71
CA TYR A 87 -3.08 -4.14 5.27
C TYR A 87 -3.45 -4.28 3.79
N GLN A 88 -2.50 -4.62 2.92
CA GLN A 88 -2.75 -4.82 1.49
C GLN A 88 -3.69 -6.01 1.23
N TRP A 89 -3.52 -7.09 2.00
CA TRP A 89 -4.45 -8.22 1.95
C TRP A 89 -5.86 -7.81 2.38
N TYR A 90 -5.96 -7.05 3.47
CA TYR A 90 -7.26 -6.52 3.93
C TYR A 90 -7.90 -5.61 2.88
N TYR A 91 -7.14 -4.67 2.28
CA TYR A 91 -7.66 -3.76 1.26
C TYR A 91 -8.07 -4.45 -0.05
N SER A 92 -7.60 -5.65 -0.30
CA SER A 92 -8.03 -6.45 -1.46
C SER A 92 -9.35 -7.20 -1.24
N THR A 93 -9.95 -7.11 -0.04
CA THR A 93 -11.25 -7.70 0.27
C THR A 93 -12.41 -6.79 -0.13
N ASP A 94 -13.54 -7.36 -0.50
CA ASP A 94 -14.77 -6.61 -0.84
C ASP A 94 -15.30 -5.79 0.36
N GLN A 95 -14.97 -6.21 1.59
CA GLN A 95 -15.45 -5.58 2.82
C GLN A 95 -14.73 -4.28 3.16
N ALA A 96 -13.47 -4.12 2.79
CA ALA A 96 -12.61 -3.03 3.25
C ALA A 96 -13.20 -1.64 2.99
N ASN A 97 -13.78 -1.42 1.80
CA ASN A 97 -14.39 -0.14 1.47
C ASN A 97 -15.62 0.13 2.35
N ASN A 98 -16.48 -0.86 2.56
CA ASN A 98 -17.67 -0.71 3.39
C ASN A 98 -17.29 -0.43 4.85
N ASP A 99 -16.31 -1.15 5.41
CA ASP A 99 -15.82 -0.96 6.79
C ASP A 99 -15.33 0.47 7.02
N MET A 100 -14.62 1.05 6.05
CA MET A 100 -14.14 2.42 6.14
C MET A 100 -15.26 3.44 5.99
N MET A 101 -16.17 3.24 5.05
CA MET A 101 -17.30 4.16 4.80
C MET A 101 -18.32 4.18 5.93
N THR A 102 -18.50 3.04 6.61
CA THR A 102 -19.47 2.89 7.72
C THR A 102 -18.80 2.89 9.11
N SER A 103 -17.56 3.35 9.19
CA SER A 103 -16.81 3.39 10.44
C SER A 103 -17.56 4.15 11.55
N LYS A 104 -17.50 3.66 12.79
CA LYS A 104 -18.22 4.24 13.94
C LYS A 104 -17.85 5.72 14.20
N GLN A 105 -16.58 6.08 13.97
CA GLN A 105 -16.09 7.45 14.11
C GLN A 105 -16.45 8.35 12.92
N GLY A 106 -17.06 7.79 11.86
CA GLY A 106 -17.32 8.45 10.60
C GLY A 106 -16.09 8.57 9.70
N LEU A 107 -16.29 8.54 8.38
CA LEU A 107 -15.22 8.53 7.37
C LEU A 107 -14.21 9.67 7.57
N LYS A 108 -14.68 10.89 7.83
CA LYS A 108 -13.80 12.05 8.00
C LYS A 108 -12.83 11.87 9.17
N ASN A 109 -13.34 11.44 10.32
CA ASN A 109 -12.52 11.23 11.52
C ASN A 109 -11.59 10.03 11.36
N PHE A 110 -12.08 8.95 10.74
CA PHE A 110 -11.25 7.82 10.38
C PHE A 110 -10.06 8.26 9.50
N LEU A 111 -10.30 8.99 8.41
CA LEU A 111 -9.22 9.43 7.51
C LEU A 111 -8.23 10.37 8.21
N ARG A 112 -8.72 11.29 9.02
CA ARG A 112 -7.83 12.17 9.81
C ARG A 112 -6.91 11.37 10.73
N ALA A 113 -7.46 10.41 11.48
CA ALA A 113 -6.69 9.55 12.36
C ALA A 113 -5.71 8.69 11.56
N TYR A 114 -6.15 8.06 10.50
CA TYR A 114 -5.34 7.21 9.63
C TYR A 114 -4.13 7.94 9.05
N TYR A 115 -4.31 9.16 8.54
CA TYR A 115 -3.19 9.94 8.03
C TYR A 115 -2.31 10.50 9.13
N HIS A 116 -2.87 10.86 10.29
CA HIS A 116 -2.08 11.34 11.41
C HIS A 116 -1.11 10.27 11.94
N VAL A 117 -1.58 9.04 12.21
CA VAL A 117 -0.71 7.96 12.70
C VAL A 117 0.36 7.52 11.70
N LYS A 118 0.22 7.89 10.42
CA LYS A 118 1.22 7.68 9.37
C LYS A 118 2.14 8.87 9.15
N SER A 119 1.86 10.00 9.78
CA SER A 119 2.66 11.22 9.60
C SER A 119 3.90 11.23 10.49
N ALA A 120 4.86 12.11 10.15
CA ALA A 120 6.04 12.35 10.98
C ALA A 120 5.70 13.04 12.32
N ASP A 121 4.52 13.65 12.42
CA ASP A 121 4.07 14.35 13.63
C ASP A 121 3.64 13.40 14.75
N TRP A 122 3.32 12.15 14.39
CA TRP A 122 2.93 11.17 15.39
C TRP A 122 4.16 10.58 16.09
N LYS A 123 4.24 10.77 17.40
CA LYS A 123 5.40 10.40 18.23
C LYS A 123 5.78 8.92 18.17
N ASN A 124 4.79 8.04 17.94
CA ASN A 124 5.03 6.59 17.87
C ASN A 124 5.44 6.13 16.46
N ASN A 125 5.46 7.02 15.47
CA ASN A 125 5.90 6.70 14.11
C ASN A 125 7.42 6.81 13.99
N VAL A 126 8.14 5.93 14.67
CA VAL A 126 9.59 5.87 14.68
C VAL A 126 10.05 4.86 13.64
N PRO A 127 10.71 5.29 12.54
CA PRO A 127 11.22 4.38 11.52
C PRO A 127 12.28 3.43 12.08
N PHE A 128 12.20 2.16 11.67
CA PHE A 128 13.22 1.15 11.97
C PHE A 128 13.40 0.19 10.79
N LYS A 129 14.52 -0.53 10.80
CA LYS A 129 14.84 -1.50 9.74
C LYS A 129 14.30 -2.88 10.10
N LEU A 130 13.61 -3.52 9.15
CA LEU A 130 13.25 -4.93 9.24
C LEU A 130 14.45 -5.82 8.87
N ASN A 131 14.57 -6.98 9.53
CA ASN A 131 15.62 -7.97 9.25
C ASN A 131 15.15 -9.05 8.26
N GLY A 132 14.18 -8.76 7.44
CA GLY A 132 13.67 -9.63 6.39
C GLY A 132 12.15 -9.64 6.31
N TRP A 133 11.66 -10.30 5.27
CA TRP A 133 10.24 -10.46 4.99
C TRP A 133 9.73 -11.76 5.62
N LYS A 134 9.45 -11.74 6.91
CA LYS A 134 8.94 -12.87 7.70
C LYS A 134 7.98 -12.38 8.79
N ALA A 135 7.05 -13.21 9.20
CA ALA A 135 5.97 -12.83 10.13
C ALA A 135 6.48 -12.21 11.44
N SER A 136 7.56 -12.77 12.03
CA SER A 136 8.18 -12.28 13.26
C SER A 136 8.84 -10.90 13.15
N GLU A 137 9.16 -10.45 11.95
CA GLU A 137 9.64 -9.08 11.72
C GLU A 137 8.46 -8.15 11.37
N LEU A 138 7.53 -8.64 10.55
CA LEU A 138 6.37 -7.87 10.12
C LEU A 138 5.43 -7.52 11.29
N GLU A 139 5.30 -8.39 12.30
CA GLU A 139 4.48 -8.10 13.48
C GLU A 139 4.92 -6.87 14.28
N LYS A 140 6.19 -6.42 14.08
CA LYS A 140 6.74 -5.21 14.73
C LYS A 140 6.26 -3.92 14.07
N LEU A 141 5.73 -4.01 12.85
CA LEU A 141 5.22 -2.85 12.13
C LEU A 141 3.98 -2.27 12.81
N PRO A 142 3.77 -0.96 12.68
CA PRO A 142 2.55 -0.31 13.19
C PRO A 142 1.28 -0.99 12.66
N GLY A 143 0.20 -0.93 13.44
CA GLY A 143 -1.06 -1.58 13.12
C GLY A 143 -1.70 -1.13 11.81
N TYR A 144 -1.39 0.05 11.32
CA TYR A 144 -1.84 0.49 10.00
C TYR A 144 -1.12 -0.21 8.83
N TYR A 145 -0.04 -0.97 9.08
CA TYR A 145 0.61 -1.87 8.12
C TYR A 145 0.29 -3.33 8.41
N VAL A 146 0.45 -3.75 9.68
CA VAL A 146 0.22 -5.14 10.11
C VAL A 146 -0.84 -5.15 11.20
N MET A 147 -2.09 -5.31 10.76
CA MET A 147 -3.29 -5.22 11.56
C MET A 147 -3.48 -6.41 12.50
N ASP A 148 -4.15 -6.20 13.60
CA ASP A 148 -4.73 -7.31 14.38
C ASP A 148 -5.74 -8.07 13.50
N TYR A 149 -5.69 -9.39 13.50
CA TYR A 149 -6.43 -10.21 12.53
C TYR A 149 -7.94 -9.96 12.56
N GLY A 150 -8.52 -9.81 13.76
CA GLY A 150 -9.95 -9.63 13.99
C GLY A 150 -10.47 -8.20 13.77
N LEU A 151 -9.60 -7.21 13.51
CA LEU A 151 -10.00 -5.80 13.37
C LEU A 151 -10.11 -5.38 11.90
N ASN A 152 -11.01 -4.45 11.60
CA ASN A 152 -10.94 -3.67 10.38
C ASN A 152 -10.00 -2.46 10.55
N MET A 153 -9.68 -1.75 9.48
CA MET A 153 -8.71 -0.64 9.54
C MET A 153 -9.21 0.52 10.41
N ALA A 154 -10.50 0.81 10.39
CA ALA A 154 -11.05 1.89 11.20
C ALA A 154 -10.98 1.57 12.70
N GLU A 155 -11.20 0.33 13.08
CA GLU A 155 -11.05 -0.15 14.46
C GLU A 155 -9.58 -0.17 14.87
N GLN A 156 -8.69 -0.67 14.01
CA GLN A 156 -7.24 -0.69 14.24
C GLN A 156 -6.69 0.71 14.53
N VAL A 157 -7.00 1.67 13.66
CA VAL A 157 -6.54 3.05 13.83
C VAL A 157 -7.15 3.70 15.07
N ASN A 158 -8.41 3.40 15.38
CA ASN A 158 -9.06 3.95 16.57
C ASN A 158 -8.42 3.47 17.88
N MET A 159 -7.87 2.25 17.90
CA MET A 159 -7.11 1.75 19.06
C MET A 159 -5.75 2.43 19.23
N GLU A 160 -5.16 2.89 18.12
CA GLU A 160 -3.86 3.54 18.09
C GLU A 160 -3.97 5.07 18.20
N MET A 161 -5.20 5.60 18.23
CA MET A 161 -5.42 7.04 18.22
C MET A 161 -4.75 7.73 19.39
N PRO A 162 -3.98 8.78 19.12
CA PRO A 162 -3.60 9.75 20.13
C PRO A 162 -4.85 10.40 20.72
N SER A 163 -4.72 10.97 21.91
CA SER A 163 -5.81 11.71 22.55
C SER A 163 -6.36 12.80 21.62
N GLU A 164 -7.64 13.17 21.80
CA GLU A 164 -8.26 14.23 20.96
C GLU A 164 -7.46 15.54 20.94
N GLU A 165 -6.61 15.79 21.93
CA GLU A 165 -5.73 16.97 22.00
C GLU A 165 -4.58 16.91 20.99
N GLU A 166 -4.05 15.71 20.67
CA GLU A 166 -2.96 15.56 19.70
C GLU A 166 -3.46 15.70 18.24
N ILE A 167 -4.76 15.49 18.00
CA ILE A 167 -5.35 15.62 16.67
C ILE A 167 -5.75 17.07 16.34
N LYS A 168 -5.83 17.95 17.34
CA LYS A 168 -6.27 19.36 17.18
C LYS A 168 -5.16 20.33 16.81
N ASN A 169 -3.92 19.93 16.90
CA ASN A 169 -2.73 20.68 16.48
C ASN A 169 -2.23 20.18 15.12
#